data_fbd34e8f0c33dcdfccf0920b9e51cae7
#
_entry.id   fbd34e8f0c33dcdfccf0920b9e51cae7
#
_cell.length_a   1.000
_cell.length_b   1.000
_cell.length_c   1.000
_cell.angle_alpha   90.00
_cell.angle_beta   90.00
_cell.angle_gamma   90.00
#
_symmetry.space_group_name_H-M   'P 1'
#
loop_
_entity.id
_entity.type
_entity.pdbx_description
1 polymer ?
#
loop_
_entity_poly.entity_id
_entity_poly.type
_entity_poly.pdbx_seq_one_letter_code
_entity_poly.pdbx_strand_id
1 'polypeptide(L)'
;LFPYTTLFRSMGSIRKVRMFPLDFEEFLYANGMNEIIISAMQKKFENLDSLDESMHNRMMDLFRKYLLVGGLPDAVNSYISERNIQSVREIQSEIHEYYAADASKYDDENKLKIRRVYDLIPSNMENKKKRIVAKNIENKSGKRFSDYQDEFEYLISAGIALNVQAISNPVFPLIESTGKNLLKLYLNDVGILTGILYGNNIRAVLDDETSVNLGSAYESVVASELAAHGYRLYYYDNRSKGEVDYLIDDYNSLSAVPIEVKSGKDYTVHSALNTFVSNKDYHIKKAFVLSNERTVTSDGKINYIPIYYIMFFKNDVGKTGSFTF
;
A
#
# COMPACT_ATOMS: atom_id res chain seq x y z
N LEU A 1 35.80 1.97 -25.98
CA LEU A 1 36.02 0.77 -25.17
C LEU A 1 36.42 1.21 -23.77
N PHE A 2 35.49 1.34 -22.86
CA PHE A 2 35.80 1.54 -21.44
C PHE A 2 36.15 0.16 -20.84
N PRO A 3 37.30 0.03 -20.16
CA PRO A 3 37.66 -1.25 -19.58
C PRO A 3 36.67 -1.63 -18.48
N TYR A 4 36.21 -2.87 -18.48
CA TYR A 4 35.26 -3.47 -17.52
C TYR A 4 35.63 -3.27 -16.03
N THR A 5 36.89 -2.97 -15.75
CA THR A 5 37.40 -2.69 -14.39
C THR A 5 36.93 -1.37 -13.80
N THR A 6 36.45 -0.41 -14.61
CA THR A 6 36.00 0.91 -14.12
C THR A 6 34.54 0.87 -13.61
N LEU A 7 33.71 -0.03 -14.14
CA LEU A 7 32.31 -0.18 -13.74
C LEU A 7 32.16 -0.71 -12.31
N PHE A 8 33.02 -1.63 -11.89
CA PHE A 8 32.96 -2.19 -10.53
C PHE A 8 33.47 -1.24 -9.44
N ARG A 9 34.39 -0.31 -9.77
CA ARG A 9 34.90 0.67 -8.79
C ARG A 9 33.91 1.82 -8.52
N SER A 10 33.01 2.12 -9.45
CA SER A 10 32.01 3.19 -9.29
C SER A 10 30.71 2.72 -8.63
N MET A 11 30.42 1.41 -8.60
CA MET A 11 29.18 0.89 -8.00
C MET A 11 29.08 1.12 -6.48
N GLY A 12 30.19 1.19 -5.78
CA GLY A 12 30.24 1.51 -4.34
C GLY A 12 29.98 2.98 -4.01
N SER A 13 30.01 3.89 -5.01
CA SER A 13 29.78 5.32 -4.82
C SER A 13 28.35 5.76 -5.27
N ILE A 14 27.55 4.86 -5.82
CA ILE A 14 26.18 5.16 -6.27
C ILE A 14 25.20 4.68 -5.21
N ARG A 15 24.48 5.63 -4.59
CA ARG A 15 23.34 5.35 -3.72
C ARG A 15 22.06 5.37 -4.56
N LYS A 16 21.37 4.23 -4.66
CA LYS A 16 20.03 4.18 -5.27
C LYS A 16 19.01 4.72 -4.28
N VAL A 17 18.26 5.72 -4.70
CA VAL A 17 17.10 6.25 -3.96
C VAL A 17 15.85 5.88 -4.77
N ARG A 18 14.94 5.15 -4.16
CA ARG A 18 13.65 4.85 -4.78
C ARG A 18 12.70 6.00 -4.47
N MET A 19 12.10 6.55 -5.51
CA MET A 19 11.05 7.58 -5.38
C MET A 19 9.69 6.90 -5.42
N PHE A 20 8.80 7.37 -4.58
CA PHE A 20 7.39 6.97 -4.57
C PHE A 20 6.52 8.19 -4.87
N PRO A 21 5.24 8.03 -5.26
CA PRO A 21 4.27 9.11 -5.17
C PRO A 21 4.28 9.72 -3.75
N LEU A 22 3.86 10.98 -3.63
CA LEU A 22 3.76 11.64 -2.32
C LEU A 22 2.90 10.78 -1.38
N ASP A 23 3.40 10.53 -0.18
CA ASP A 23 2.65 9.87 0.88
C ASP A 23 1.57 10.81 1.46
N PHE A 24 0.75 10.30 2.36
CA PHE A 24 -0.34 11.11 2.92
C PHE A 24 0.18 12.28 3.76
N GLU A 25 1.28 12.13 4.48
CA GLU A 25 1.92 13.21 5.23
C GLU A 25 2.40 14.33 4.28
N GLU A 26 3.06 13.98 3.19
CA GLU A 26 3.50 14.93 2.16
C GLU A 26 2.32 15.62 1.47
N PHE A 27 1.22 14.87 1.21
CA PHE A 27 -0.02 15.46 0.70
C PHE A 27 -0.63 16.47 1.68
N LEU A 28 -0.58 16.21 2.99
CA LEU A 28 -1.03 17.15 4.02
C LEU A 28 -0.19 18.43 4.00
N TYR A 29 1.14 18.33 3.90
CA TYR A 29 2.02 19.50 3.76
C TYR A 29 1.68 20.30 2.51
N ALA A 30 1.49 19.64 1.38
CA ALA A 30 1.10 20.28 0.12
C ALA A 30 -0.26 21.00 0.23
N ASN A 31 -1.17 20.54 1.11
CA ASN A 31 -2.44 21.18 1.42
C ASN A 31 -2.36 22.21 2.58
N GLY A 32 -1.16 22.63 2.96
CA GLY A 32 -0.94 23.72 3.95
C GLY A 32 -1.02 23.27 5.40
N MET A 33 -0.94 21.99 5.70
CA MET A 33 -0.78 21.53 7.07
C MET A 33 0.66 21.78 7.53
N ASN A 34 0.83 22.31 8.75
CA ASN A 34 2.15 22.60 9.26
C ASN A 34 2.72 21.45 10.09
N GLU A 35 4.05 21.43 10.23
CA GLU A 35 4.80 20.41 10.95
C GLU A 35 4.40 20.32 12.44
N ILE A 36 3.99 21.42 13.07
CA ILE A 36 3.58 21.42 14.47
C ILE A 36 2.35 20.54 14.68
N ILE A 37 1.37 20.64 13.77
CA ILE A 37 0.15 19.82 13.83
C ILE A 37 0.50 18.35 13.59
N ILE A 38 1.31 18.04 12.57
CA ILE A 38 1.73 16.66 12.27
C ILE A 38 2.48 16.06 13.47
N SER A 39 3.44 16.79 14.06
CA SER A 39 4.18 16.34 15.24
C SER A 39 3.28 16.12 16.47
N ALA A 40 2.24 16.95 16.65
CA ALA A 40 1.26 16.75 17.72
C ALA A 40 0.42 15.49 17.48
N MET A 41 0.03 15.23 16.24
CA MET A 41 -0.69 14.01 15.84
C MET A 41 0.18 12.75 16.00
N GLN A 42 1.48 12.84 15.65
CA GLN A 42 2.42 11.75 15.85
C GLN A 42 2.52 11.35 17.33
N LYS A 43 2.62 12.33 18.24
CA LYS A 43 2.62 12.06 19.68
C LYS A 43 1.33 11.37 20.15
N LYS A 44 0.18 11.76 19.58
CA LYS A 44 -1.09 11.08 19.83
C LYS A 44 -1.08 9.63 19.38
N PHE A 45 -0.56 9.37 18.17
CA PHE A 45 -0.37 8.01 17.66
C PHE A 45 0.55 7.17 18.57
N GLU A 46 1.71 7.71 18.95
CA GLU A 46 2.68 7.03 19.82
C GLU A 46 2.10 6.64 21.18
N ASN A 47 1.22 7.49 21.71
CA ASN A 47 0.51 7.26 22.99
C ASN A 47 -0.77 6.43 22.84
N LEU A 48 -1.16 6.05 21.62
CA LEU A 48 -2.44 5.43 21.31
C LEU A 48 -3.63 6.30 21.79
N ASP A 49 -3.54 7.59 21.58
CA ASP A 49 -4.56 8.58 21.92
C ASP A 49 -5.42 8.95 20.69
N SER A 50 -6.70 9.22 20.93
CA SER A 50 -7.63 9.75 19.92
C SER A 50 -7.37 11.23 19.65
N LEU A 51 -7.60 11.69 18.42
CA LEU A 51 -7.75 13.09 18.09
C LEU A 51 -9.12 13.61 18.60
N ASP A 52 -9.21 14.94 18.78
CA ASP A 52 -10.52 15.57 18.95
C ASP A 52 -11.37 15.40 17.68
N GLU A 53 -12.68 15.59 17.80
CA GLU A 53 -13.63 15.36 16.71
C GLU A 53 -13.37 16.27 15.50
N SER A 54 -13.04 17.54 15.75
CA SER A 54 -12.79 18.51 14.67
C SER A 54 -11.57 18.12 13.84
N MET A 55 -10.47 17.75 14.51
CA MET A 55 -9.25 17.31 13.83
C MET A 55 -9.47 15.97 13.11
N HIS A 56 -10.16 15.02 13.75
CA HIS A 56 -10.51 13.75 13.10
C HIS A 56 -11.30 13.97 11.80
N ASN A 57 -12.35 14.78 11.85
CA ASN A 57 -13.18 15.06 10.67
C ASN A 57 -12.37 15.74 9.56
N ARG A 58 -11.49 16.67 9.92
CA ARG A 58 -10.57 17.31 8.97
C ARG A 58 -9.62 16.29 8.34
N MET A 59 -9.06 15.37 9.12
CA MET A 59 -8.16 14.33 8.62
C MET A 59 -8.88 13.36 7.70
N MET A 60 -10.09 12.94 8.03
CA MET A 60 -10.91 12.07 7.18
C MET A 60 -11.30 12.75 5.88
N ASP A 61 -11.63 14.05 5.90
CA ASP A 61 -11.91 14.82 4.68
C ASP A 61 -10.67 14.88 3.77
N LEU A 62 -9.50 15.18 4.32
CA LEU A 62 -8.25 15.19 3.56
C LEU A 62 -7.84 13.79 3.08
N PHE A 63 -8.09 12.76 3.86
CA PHE A 63 -7.82 11.37 3.46
C PHE A 63 -8.71 10.95 2.27
N ARG A 64 -10.00 11.28 2.28
CA ARG A 64 -10.89 11.02 1.14
C ARG A 64 -10.47 11.79 -0.12
N LYS A 65 -9.99 13.04 0.04
CA LYS A 65 -9.40 13.79 -1.07
C LYS A 65 -8.15 13.12 -1.59
N TYR A 66 -7.30 12.60 -0.71
CA TYR A 66 -6.12 11.83 -1.11
C TYR A 66 -6.47 10.56 -1.88
N LEU A 67 -7.55 9.86 -1.51
CA LEU A 67 -8.05 8.72 -2.31
C LEU A 67 -8.38 9.11 -3.75
N LEU A 68 -8.83 10.34 -3.99
CA LEU A 68 -9.16 10.84 -5.33
C LEU A 68 -7.96 11.39 -6.07
N VAL A 69 -7.12 12.15 -5.38
CA VAL A 69 -5.99 12.87 -5.99
C VAL A 69 -4.77 11.98 -6.13
N GLY A 70 -4.55 11.08 -5.16
CA GLY A 70 -3.31 10.32 -5.06
C GLY A 70 -2.11 11.16 -4.64
N GLY A 71 -0.93 10.60 -4.85
CA GLY A 71 0.36 11.22 -4.54
C GLY A 71 1.20 11.59 -5.76
N LEU A 72 0.71 11.41 -6.99
CA LEU A 72 1.44 11.81 -8.19
C LEU A 72 1.64 13.33 -8.20
N PRO A 73 2.89 13.85 -8.32
CA PRO A 73 3.16 15.29 -8.17
C PRO A 73 2.34 16.18 -9.09
N ASP A 74 2.16 15.81 -10.36
CA ASP A 74 1.37 16.59 -11.31
C ASP A 74 -0.11 16.63 -10.93
N ALA A 75 -0.67 15.51 -10.47
CA ALA A 75 -2.04 15.42 -10.00
C ALA A 75 -2.26 16.27 -8.73
N VAL A 76 -1.33 16.22 -7.77
CA VAL A 76 -1.37 17.02 -6.55
C VAL A 76 -1.24 18.51 -6.86
N ASN A 77 -0.32 18.91 -7.74
CA ASN A 77 -0.14 20.29 -8.15
C ASN A 77 -1.40 20.85 -8.85
N SER A 78 -2.00 20.09 -9.77
CA SER A 78 -3.26 20.47 -10.42
C SER A 78 -4.37 20.64 -9.39
N TYR A 79 -4.50 19.70 -8.45
CA TYR A 79 -5.51 19.79 -7.40
C TYR A 79 -5.33 21.03 -6.51
N ILE A 80 -4.08 21.37 -6.12
CA ILE A 80 -3.81 22.52 -5.26
C ILE A 80 -4.11 23.84 -6.00
N SER A 81 -3.73 23.96 -7.28
CA SER A 81 -3.89 25.16 -8.06
C SER A 81 -5.33 25.40 -8.53
N GLU A 82 -6.03 24.38 -8.97
CA GLU A 82 -7.33 24.49 -9.63
C GLU A 82 -8.50 24.06 -8.75
N ARG A 83 -8.27 23.21 -7.74
CA ARG A 83 -9.31 22.55 -6.94
C ARG A 83 -10.33 21.79 -7.80
N ASN A 84 -9.90 21.31 -8.95
CA ASN A 84 -10.72 20.62 -9.94
C ASN A 84 -10.30 19.15 -10.07
N ILE A 85 -11.19 18.24 -9.67
CA ILE A 85 -10.92 16.80 -9.76
C ILE A 85 -10.95 16.30 -11.21
N GLN A 86 -11.65 16.96 -12.11
CA GLN A 86 -11.66 16.55 -13.51
C GLN A 86 -10.27 16.71 -14.14
N SER A 87 -9.60 17.84 -13.93
CA SER A 87 -8.21 18.05 -14.40
C SER A 87 -7.26 17.00 -13.80
N VAL A 88 -7.45 16.65 -12.52
CA VAL A 88 -6.70 15.58 -11.86
C VAL A 88 -6.91 14.24 -12.56
N ARG A 89 -8.16 13.90 -12.92
CA ARG A 89 -8.50 12.64 -13.62
C ARG A 89 -7.86 12.56 -15.01
N GLU A 90 -7.79 13.68 -15.73
CA GLU A 90 -7.12 13.75 -17.04
C GLU A 90 -5.63 13.41 -16.89
N ILE A 91 -4.93 14.01 -15.92
CA ILE A 91 -3.52 13.72 -15.62
C ILE A 91 -3.34 12.24 -15.23
N GLN A 92 -4.18 11.72 -14.34
CA GLN A 92 -4.11 10.32 -13.91
C GLN A 92 -4.31 9.34 -15.07
N SER A 93 -5.24 9.64 -15.98
CA SER A 93 -5.50 8.84 -17.17
C SER A 93 -4.29 8.85 -18.12
N GLU A 94 -3.70 10.01 -18.36
CA GLU A 94 -2.49 10.13 -19.19
C GLU A 94 -1.33 9.33 -18.59
N ILE A 95 -1.08 9.45 -17.28
CA ILE A 95 -0.01 8.69 -16.61
C ILE A 95 -0.29 7.19 -16.65
N HIS A 96 -1.54 6.77 -16.44
CA HIS A 96 -1.93 5.37 -16.56
C HIS A 96 -1.65 4.81 -17.97
N GLU A 97 -1.98 5.58 -19.01
CA GLU A 97 -1.69 5.21 -20.40
C GLU A 97 -0.18 5.17 -20.68
N TYR A 98 0.60 6.10 -20.13
CA TYR A 98 2.06 6.08 -20.23
C TYR A 98 2.66 4.85 -19.57
N TYR A 99 2.19 4.45 -18.38
CA TYR A 99 2.66 3.24 -17.72
C TYR A 99 2.34 1.99 -18.56
N ALA A 100 1.13 1.90 -19.10
CA ALA A 100 0.72 0.81 -19.96
C ALA A 100 1.53 0.75 -21.28
N ALA A 101 1.87 1.92 -21.85
CA ALA A 101 2.67 2.04 -23.05
C ALA A 101 4.16 1.74 -22.78
N ASP A 102 4.71 2.25 -21.69
CA ASP A 102 6.12 2.06 -21.32
C ASP A 102 6.41 0.58 -21.00
N ALA A 103 5.51 -0.05 -20.28
CA ALA A 103 5.54 -1.51 -20.05
C ALA A 103 5.64 -2.32 -21.36
N SER A 104 5.18 -1.74 -22.46
CA SER A 104 5.21 -2.41 -23.78
C SER A 104 6.47 -2.13 -24.62
N LYS A 105 7.36 -1.21 -24.22
CA LYS A 105 8.53 -0.80 -25.03
C LYS A 105 9.74 -1.73 -24.90
N TYR A 106 9.90 -2.36 -23.74
CA TYR A 106 11.14 -3.05 -23.40
C TYR A 106 11.18 -4.53 -23.73
N ASP A 107 10.05 -5.13 -24.10
CA ASP A 107 9.98 -6.54 -24.46
C ASP A 107 8.97 -6.76 -25.59
N ASP A 108 9.47 -6.83 -26.82
CA ASP A 108 8.62 -7.02 -28.01
C ASP A 108 7.86 -8.35 -28.00
N GLU A 109 8.38 -9.38 -27.33
CA GLU A 109 7.73 -10.70 -27.26
C GLU A 109 6.67 -10.75 -26.14
N ASN A 110 6.92 -10.11 -25.00
CA ASN A 110 6.07 -10.19 -23.82
C ASN A 110 5.26 -8.92 -23.50
N LYS A 111 5.43 -7.85 -24.28
CA LYS A 111 4.74 -6.56 -24.07
C LYS A 111 3.23 -6.69 -23.83
N LEU A 112 2.56 -7.57 -24.56
CA LEU A 112 1.12 -7.80 -24.38
C LEU A 112 0.80 -8.51 -23.07
N LYS A 113 1.70 -9.32 -22.55
CA LYS A 113 1.51 -9.99 -21.24
C LYS A 113 1.70 -9.00 -20.11
N ILE A 114 2.76 -8.17 -20.15
CA ILE A 114 3.01 -7.11 -19.15
C ILE A 114 1.80 -6.17 -19.07
N ARG A 115 1.32 -5.69 -20.23
CA ARG A 115 0.14 -4.83 -20.28
C ARG A 115 -1.10 -5.52 -19.70
N ARG A 116 -1.36 -6.77 -20.05
CA ARG A 116 -2.50 -7.53 -19.50
C ARG A 116 -2.41 -7.70 -18.00
N VAL A 117 -1.22 -7.97 -17.45
CA VAL A 117 -1.02 -8.03 -16.00
C VAL A 117 -1.36 -6.70 -15.36
N TYR A 118 -0.86 -5.59 -15.94
CA TYR A 118 -1.10 -4.24 -15.43
C TYR A 118 -2.60 -3.88 -15.47
N ASP A 119 -3.27 -4.10 -16.60
CA ASP A 119 -4.70 -3.80 -16.79
C ASP A 119 -5.61 -4.66 -15.88
N LEU A 120 -5.12 -5.81 -15.40
CA LEU A 120 -5.86 -6.66 -14.46
C LEU A 120 -5.75 -6.21 -12.99
N ILE A 121 -4.80 -5.34 -12.63
CA ILE A 121 -4.61 -4.95 -11.23
C ILE A 121 -5.88 -4.35 -10.63
N PRO A 122 -6.55 -3.34 -11.24
CA PRO A 122 -7.76 -2.76 -10.66
C PRO A 122 -8.90 -3.76 -10.48
N SER A 123 -9.13 -4.62 -11.46
CA SER A 123 -10.20 -5.63 -11.39
C SER A 123 -9.91 -6.71 -10.34
N ASN A 124 -8.64 -7.08 -10.14
CA ASN A 124 -8.25 -8.01 -9.09
C ASN A 124 -8.44 -7.41 -7.68
N MET A 125 -8.29 -6.10 -7.55
CA MET A 125 -8.53 -5.40 -6.28
C MET A 125 -10.00 -5.47 -5.84
N GLU A 126 -10.95 -5.54 -6.77
CA GLU A 126 -12.38 -5.67 -6.47
C GLU A 126 -12.80 -7.12 -6.12
N ASN A 127 -11.93 -8.10 -6.35
CA ASN A 127 -12.21 -9.49 -5.99
C ASN A 127 -12.05 -9.71 -4.48
N LYS A 128 -12.84 -10.65 -3.93
CA LYS A 128 -12.76 -11.05 -2.52
C LYS A 128 -11.33 -11.46 -2.10
N LYS A 129 -10.59 -12.11 -3.00
CA LYS A 129 -9.19 -12.50 -2.80
C LYS A 129 -8.31 -11.72 -3.75
N LYS A 130 -7.96 -10.53 -3.49
CA LYS A 130 -7.22 -9.56 -4.32
C LYS A 130 -5.89 -10.06 -4.94
N ARG A 131 -5.73 -11.34 -5.17
CA ARG A 131 -4.53 -11.96 -5.72
C ARG A 131 -4.61 -12.14 -7.23
N ILE A 132 -3.46 -12.05 -7.88
CA ILE A 132 -3.34 -12.35 -9.30
C ILE A 132 -3.60 -13.84 -9.55
N VAL A 133 -4.44 -14.12 -10.53
CA VAL A 133 -4.76 -15.48 -10.97
C VAL A 133 -4.21 -15.66 -12.40
N ALA A 134 -3.17 -16.47 -12.55
CA ALA A 134 -2.43 -16.64 -13.81
C ALA A 134 -3.31 -16.97 -15.02
N LYS A 135 -4.35 -17.81 -14.86
CA LYS A 135 -5.28 -18.13 -15.94
C LYS A 135 -6.01 -16.92 -16.53
N ASN A 136 -6.20 -15.85 -15.74
CA ASN A 136 -6.95 -14.67 -16.17
C ASN A 136 -6.11 -13.75 -17.07
N ILE A 137 -4.77 -13.85 -17.03
CA ILE A 137 -3.86 -12.98 -17.80
C ILE A 137 -4.05 -13.22 -19.32
N GLU A 138 -4.20 -14.45 -19.74
CA GLU A 138 -4.40 -14.81 -21.16
C GLU A 138 -5.72 -15.56 -21.41
N ASN A 139 -6.59 -15.71 -20.40
CA ASN A 139 -7.79 -16.53 -20.46
C ASN A 139 -7.51 -17.98 -20.89
N LYS A 140 -6.35 -18.52 -20.49
CA LYS A 140 -5.91 -19.89 -20.83
C LYS A 140 -5.83 -20.76 -19.59
N SER A 141 -6.37 -21.98 -19.68
CA SER A 141 -6.20 -23.01 -18.65
C SER A 141 -4.76 -23.54 -18.64
N GLY A 142 -4.30 -24.02 -17.46
CA GLY A 142 -2.98 -24.63 -17.31
C GLY A 142 -1.83 -23.64 -17.07
N LYS A 143 -2.07 -22.34 -17.17
CA LYS A 143 -1.07 -21.32 -16.87
C LYS A 143 -0.78 -21.26 -15.37
N ARG A 144 0.50 -21.12 -15.03
CA ARG A 144 1.01 -21.03 -13.65
C ARG A 144 1.57 -19.64 -13.38
N PHE A 145 1.72 -19.29 -12.13
CA PHE A 145 2.33 -18.04 -11.70
C PHE A 145 3.76 -17.87 -12.28
N SER A 146 4.53 -18.94 -12.31
CA SER A 146 5.90 -18.95 -12.87
C SER A 146 5.98 -18.57 -14.34
N ASP A 147 4.87 -18.69 -15.09
CA ASP A 147 4.85 -18.36 -16.52
C ASP A 147 4.78 -16.84 -16.79
N TYR A 148 4.64 -16.03 -15.72
CA TYR A 148 4.53 -14.56 -15.76
C TYR A 148 5.43 -13.87 -14.74
N GLN A 149 6.45 -14.57 -14.24
CA GLN A 149 7.31 -14.03 -13.18
C GLN A 149 8.08 -12.81 -13.68
N ASP A 150 8.59 -12.82 -14.90
CA ASP A 150 9.35 -11.74 -15.50
C ASP A 150 8.48 -10.48 -15.68
N GLU A 151 7.21 -10.65 -16.07
CA GLU A 151 6.25 -9.57 -16.20
C GLU A 151 5.92 -8.93 -14.84
N PHE A 152 5.77 -9.75 -13.80
CA PHE A 152 5.58 -9.22 -12.44
C PHE A 152 6.81 -8.46 -11.95
N GLU A 153 8.00 -9.04 -12.11
CA GLU A 153 9.25 -8.41 -11.71
C GLU A 153 9.51 -7.10 -12.46
N TYR A 154 9.14 -7.04 -13.74
CA TYR A 154 9.20 -5.81 -14.52
C TYR A 154 8.34 -4.71 -13.88
N LEU A 155 7.04 -4.95 -13.68
CA LEU A 155 6.12 -3.96 -13.11
C LEU A 155 6.55 -3.48 -11.74
N ILE A 156 7.07 -4.39 -10.91
CA ILE A 156 7.55 -4.09 -9.56
C ILE A 156 8.85 -3.28 -9.59
N SER A 157 9.81 -3.69 -10.43
CA SER A 157 11.12 -3.03 -10.53
C SER A 157 11.03 -1.66 -11.17
N ALA A 158 10.11 -1.47 -12.13
CA ALA A 158 9.78 -0.18 -12.72
C ALA A 158 9.04 0.77 -11.75
N GLY A 159 8.58 0.27 -10.59
CA GLY A 159 7.84 1.06 -9.63
C GLY A 159 6.40 1.38 -10.03
N ILE A 160 5.87 0.70 -11.05
CA ILE A 160 4.50 0.87 -11.55
C ILE A 160 3.50 0.12 -10.67
N ALA A 161 3.93 -1.00 -10.10
CA ALA A 161 3.13 -1.79 -9.19
C ALA A 161 3.87 -2.08 -7.88
N LEU A 162 3.08 -2.25 -6.81
CA LEU A 162 3.54 -2.67 -5.49
C LEU A 162 3.16 -4.13 -5.28
N ASN A 163 4.09 -4.92 -4.78
CA ASN A 163 3.85 -6.33 -4.49
C ASN A 163 3.61 -6.57 -3.00
N VAL A 164 2.61 -7.37 -2.71
CA VAL A 164 2.36 -7.93 -1.38
C VAL A 164 2.42 -9.44 -1.48
N GLN A 165 3.44 -10.03 -0.87
CA GLN A 165 3.78 -11.44 -1.05
C GLN A 165 3.12 -12.33 0.00
N ALA A 166 2.56 -13.47 -0.43
CA ALA A 166 2.00 -14.42 0.51
C ALA A 166 3.08 -15.13 1.32
N ILE A 167 2.84 -15.27 2.63
CA ILE A 167 3.68 -16.06 3.51
C ILE A 167 2.97 -17.32 4.01
N SER A 168 3.75 -18.34 4.33
CA SER A 168 3.24 -19.61 4.86
C SER A 168 3.28 -19.66 6.39
N ASN A 169 4.32 -19.12 6.99
CA ASN A 169 4.55 -19.06 8.43
C ASN A 169 4.85 -17.62 8.86
N PRO A 170 3.95 -16.95 9.61
CA PRO A 170 4.06 -15.55 9.95
C PRO A 170 4.98 -15.28 11.17
N VAL A 171 6.16 -15.90 11.19
CA VAL A 171 7.17 -15.69 12.23
C VAL A 171 8.27 -14.78 11.70
N PHE A 172 8.72 -13.85 12.55
CA PHE A 172 9.85 -12.96 12.24
C PHE A 172 11.18 -13.74 12.04
N PRO A 173 11.99 -13.42 11.04
CA PRO A 173 11.75 -12.47 9.95
C PRO A 173 10.86 -13.09 8.84
N LEU A 174 9.87 -12.33 8.38
CA LEU A 174 8.85 -12.82 7.43
C LEU A 174 9.43 -13.30 6.10
N ILE A 175 10.58 -12.79 5.70
CA ILE A 175 11.24 -13.16 4.44
C ILE A 175 11.55 -14.66 4.34
N GLU A 176 11.76 -15.34 5.46
CA GLU A 176 12.06 -16.77 5.47
C GLU A 176 10.86 -17.63 5.04
N SER A 177 9.66 -17.06 5.06
CA SER A 177 8.40 -17.78 4.82
C SER A 177 7.75 -17.50 3.48
N THR A 178 8.48 -16.90 2.53
CA THR A 178 7.97 -16.43 1.22
C THR A 178 7.80 -17.52 0.16
N GLY A 179 7.75 -18.79 0.52
CA GLY A 179 7.70 -19.91 -0.43
C GLY A 179 6.38 -20.11 -1.19
N LYS A 180 5.37 -19.26 -1.02
CA LYS A 180 4.12 -19.34 -1.76
C LYS A 180 4.18 -18.50 -3.04
N ASN A 181 3.95 -19.13 -4.20
CA ASN A 181 3.77 -18.44 -5.48
C ASN A 181 2.40 -17.75 -5.56
N LEU A 182 2.10 -16.89 -4.61
CA LEU A 182 0.88 -16.11 -4.53
C LEU A 182 1.23 -14.65 -4.27
N LEU A 183 0.68 -13.77 -5.07
CA LEU A 183 1.00 -12.34 -5.09
C LEU A 183 -0.28 -11.52 -5.21
N LYS A 184 -0.37 -10.47 -4.41
CA LYS A 184 -1.25 -9.34 -4.67
C LYS A 184 -0.42 -8.23 -5.31
N LEU A 185 -0.95 -7.61 -6.36
CA LEU A 185 -0.39 -6.40 -6.95
C LEU A 185 -1.34 -5.24 -6.71
N TYR A 186 -0.77 -4.12 -6.29
CA TYR A 186 -1.45 -2.83 -6.17
C TYR A 186 -0.82 -1.85 -7.16
N LEU A 187 -1.60 -0.92 -7.68
CA LEU A 187 -1.03 0.22 -8.40
C LEU A 187 -0.19 1.06 -7.43
N ASN A 188 0.82 1.72 -7.94
CA ASN A 188 1.69 2.57 -7.14
C ASN A 188 1.02 3.85 -6.62
N ASP A 189 -0.17 4.19 -7.15
CA ASP A 189 -0.94 5.37 -6.78
C ASP A 189 -2.43 5.07 -6.66
N VAL A 190 -3.04 5.51 -5.55
CA VAL A 190 -4.47 5.30 -5.28
C VAL A 190 -5.37 6.17 -6.15
N GLY A 191 -4.90 7.35 -6.57
CA GLY A 191 -5.64 8.25 -7.43
C GLY A 191 -5.88 7.63 -8.81
N ILE A 192 -4.88 6.95 -9.38
CA ILE A 192 -5.05 6.17 -10.60
C ILE A 192 -6.10 5.07 -10.39
N LEU A 193 -6.02 4.30 -9.30
CA LEU A 193 -6.96 3.23 -9.00
C LEU A 193 -8.40 3.77 -8.92
N THR A 194 -8.63 4.83 -8.15
CA THR A 194 -9.97 5.41 -7.99
C THR A 194 -10.47 6.09 -9.26
N GLY A 195 -9.55 6.59 -10.10
CA GLY A 195 -9.87 7.09 -11.44
C GLY A 195 -10.43 6.00 -12.34
N ILE A 196 -9.83 4.82 -12.33
CA ILE A 196 -10.28 3.66 -13.10
C ILE A 196 -11.60 3.10 -12.56
N LEU A 197 -11.71 2.93 -11.24
CA LEU A 197 -12.88 2.28 -10.62
C LEU A 197 -14.12 3.16 -10.59
N TYR A 198 -13.96 4.47 -10.35
CA TYR A 198 -15.11 5.37 -10.08
C TYR A 198 -15.26 6.50 -11.12
N GLY A 199 -14.26 6.69 -11.99
CA GLY A 199 -14.29 7.74 -13.01
C GLY A 199 -14.53 9.12 -12.39
N ASN A 200 -15.54 9.84 -12.92
CA ASN A 200 -15.93 11.15 -12.44
C ASN A 200 -16.96 11.11 -11.28
N ASN A 201 -17.33 9.94 -10.79
CA ASN A 201 -18.23 9.83 -9.63
C ASN A 201 -17.47 10.04 -8.31
N ILE A 202 -17.04 11.29 -8.09
CA ILE A 202 -16.25 11.68 -6.91
C ILE A 202 -17.07 11.62 -5.60
N ARG A 203 -18.39 11.79 -5.68
CA ARG A 203 -19.26 11.76 -4.50
C ARG A 203 -19.23 10.42 -3.79
N ALA A 204 -19.17 9.34 -4.56
CA ALA A 204 -19.07 7.99 -3.99
C ALA A 204 -17.89 7.84 -3.00
N VAL A 205 -16.79 8.55 -3.27
CA VAL A 205 -15.60 8.54 -2.40
C VAL A 205 -15.68 9.59 -1.29
N LEU A 206 -16.12 10.82 -1.61
CA LEU A 206 -16.17 11.92 -0.64
C LEU A 206 -17.22 11.72 0.45
N ASP A 207 -18.39 11.18 0.06
CA ASP A 207 -19.52 11.01 0.96
C ASP A 207 -19.53 9.64 1.67
N ASP A 208 -18.49 8.80 1.40
CA ASP A 208 -18.37 7.44 1.94
C ASP A 208 -19.66 6.63 1.72
N GLU A 209 -20.17 6.68 0.46
CA GLU A 209 -21.42 6.02 0.11
C GLU A 209 -21.32 4.52 0.35
N THR A 210 -22.23 3.98 1.17
CA THR A 210 -22.29 2.55 1.52
C THR A 210 -22.51 1.62 0.33
N SER A 211 -22.97 2.16 -0.80
CA SER A 211 -23.14 1.42 -2.06
C SER A 211 -21.84 1.16 -2.80
N VAL A 212 -20.74 1.82 -2.43
CA VAL A 212 -19.42 1.71 -3.06
C VAL A 212 -18.45 1.04 -2.11
N ASN A 213 -17.76 0.01 -2.61
CA ASN A 213 -16.72 -0.68 -1.84
C ASN A 213 -15.41 0.10 -1.91
N LEU A 214 -15.13 0.94 -0.92
CA LEU A 214 -13.87 1.67 -0.80
C LEU A 214 -12.72 0.82 -0.23
N GLY A 215 -12.97 -0.44 0.14
CA GLY A 215 -11.96 -1.31 0.74
C GLY A 215 -10.69 -1.43 -0.10
N SER A 216 -10.83 -1.51 -1.43
CA SER A 216 -9.69 -1.59 -2.35
C SER A 216 -8.85 -0.32 -2.35
N ALA A 217 -9.48 0.86 -2.30
CA ALA A 217 -8.77 2.13 -2.24
C ALA A 217 -8.05 2.31 -0.90
N TYR A 218 -8.69 1.94 0.22
CA TYR A 218 -8.08 1.98 1.55
C TYR A 218 -6.87 1.05 1.65
N GLU A 219 -7.00 -0.19 1.19
CA GLU A 219 -5.87 -1.12 1.16
C GLU A 219 -4.75 -0.59 0.25
N SER A 220 -5.07 -0.01 -0.91
CA SER A 220 -4.05 0.58 -1.79
C SER A 220 -3.26 1.69 -1.12
N VAL A 221 -3.90 2.57 -0.34
CA VAL A 221 -3.19 3.60 0.44
C VAL A 221 -2.28 2.94 1.47
N VAL A 222 -2.77 1.95 2.22
CA VAL A 222 -1.94 1.26 3.21
C VAL A 222 -0.73 0.60 2.56
N ALA A 223 -0.90 -0.03 1.38
CA ALA A 223 0.22 -0.60 0.63
C ALA A 223 1.24 0.46 0.20
N SER A 224 0.79 1.60 -0.35
CA SER A 224 1.68 2.67 -0.81
C SER A 224 2.41 3.35 0.34
N GLU A 225 1.72 3.67 1.44
CA GLU A 225 2.33 4.24 2.64
C GLU A 225 3.43 3.32 3.21
N LEU A 226 3.11 2.07 3.48
CA LEU A 226 4.07 1.13 4.04
C LEU A 226 5.27 0.91 3.10
N ALA A 227 5.04 0.84 1.78
CA ALA A 227 6.11 0.69 0.80
C ALA A 227 7.00 1.94 0.74
N ALA A 228 6.42 3.15 0.74
CA ALA A 228 7.15 4.42 0.77
C ALA A 228 7.97 4.56 2.05
N HIS A 229 7.47 4.04 3.16
CA HIS A 229 8.15 4.04 4.46
C HIS A 229 9.18 2.89 4.63
N GLY A 230 9.48 2.16 3.55
CA GLY A 230 10.57 1.19 3.51
C GLY A 230 10.23 -0.21 4.03
N TYR A 231 8.97 -0.52 4.24
CA TYR A 231 8.55 -1.87 4.60
C TYR A 231 8.51 -2.79 3.37
N ARG A 232 8.86 -4.06 3.58
CA ARG A 232 8.47 -5.15 2.69
C ARG A 232 7.07 -5.61 3.08
N LEU A 233 6.20 -5.78 2.10
CA LEU A 233 4.81 -6.08 2.34
C LEU A 233 4.53 -7.56 2.16
N TYR A 234 3.89 -8.13 3.17
CA TYR A 234 3.44 -9.51 3.17
C TYR A 234 1.96 -9.58 3.53
N TYR A 235 1.31 -10.70 3.20
CA TYR A 235 -0.02 -11.03 3.66
C TYR A 235 -0.11 -12.51 4.04
N TYR A 236 -1.09 -12.84 4.87
CA TYR A 236 -1.36 -14.22 5.25
C TYR A 236 -2.68 -14.68 4.66
N ASP A 237 -2.69 -15.82 3.94
CA ASP A 237 -3.90 -16.46 3.44
C ASP A 237 -3.88 -17.96 3.78
N ASN A 238 -4.83 -18.37 4.57
CA ASN A 238 -5.01 -19.76 4.96
C ASN A 238 -6.49 -20.15 4.80
N ARG A 239 -6.74 -21.30 4.15
CA ARG A 239 -8.10 -21.76 3.85
C ARG A 239 -9.00 -21.91 5.08
N SER A 240 -8.44 -22.34 6.22
CA SER A 240 -9.17 -22.62 7.45
C SER A 240 -9.13 -21.47 8.46
N LYS A 241 -8.09 -20.62 8.42
CA LYS A 241 -7.85 -19.56 9.40
C LYS A 241 -8.18 -18.17 8.88
N GLY A 242 -8.46 -18.03 7.56
CA GLY A 242 -8.78 -16.76 6.92
C GLY A 242 -7.56 -16.02 6.40
N GLU A 243 -7.75 -14.74 6.07
CA GLU A 243 -6.77 -13.83 5.49
C GLU A 243 -6.51 -12.65 6.42
N VAL A 244 -5.25 -12.20 6.50
CA VAL A 244 -4.83 -10.95 7.14
C VAL A 244 -4.23 -10.07 6.04
N ASP A 245 -4.70 -8.83 5.93
CA ASP A 245 -4.42 -7.97 4.78
C ASP A 245 -2.94 -7.67 4.60
N TYR A 246 -2.25 -7.28 5.69
CA TYR A 246 -0.82 -7.00 5.66
C TYR A 246 -0.11 -7.58 6.88
N LEU A 247 1.16 -7.91 6.65
CA LEU A 247 2.13 -8.23 7.69
C LEU A 247 3.41 -7.47 7.38
N ILE A 248 3.99 -6.88 8.40
CA ILE A 248 5.29 -6.21 8.35
C ILE A 248 6.19 -6.73 9.46
N ASP A 249 7.50 -6.64 9.25
CA ASP A 249 8.50 -6.92 10.27
C ASP A 249 8.67 -5.73 11.21
N ASP A 250 8.58 -5.95 12.50
CA ASP A 250 9.00 -4.99 13.52
C ASP A 250 10.35 -5.42 14.11
N TYR A 251 11.40 -4.75 13.68
CA TYR A 251 12.75 -5.05 14.10
C TYR A 251 13.05 -4.68 15.55
N ASN A 252 12.27 -3.77 16.14
CA ASN A 252 12.44 -3.40 17.55
C ASN A 252 11.92 -4.49 18.49
N SER A 253 10.80 -5.10 18.13
CA SER A 253 10.19 -6.17 18.93
C SER A 253 10.56 -7.56 18.44
N LEU A 254 11.26 -7.71 17.30
CA LEU A 254 11.57 -8.97 16.62
C LEU A 254 10.33 -9.84 16.45
N SER A 255 9.26 -9.21 15.95
CA SER A 255 7.98 -9.89 15.72
C SER A 255 7.29 -9.38 14.47
N ALA A 256 6.44 -10.21 13.89
CA ALA A 256 5.52 -9.77 12.83
C ALA A 256 4.41 -8.91 13.42
N VAL A 257 4.01 -7.87 12.69
CA VAL A 257 2.88 -7.00 13.03
C VAL A 257 1.80 -7.17 11.97
N PRO A 258 0.67 -7.80 12.29
CA PRO A 258 -0.48 -7.88 11.40
C PRO A 258 -1.26 -6.57 11.40
N ILE A 259 -1.72 -6.18 10.21
CA ILE A 259 -2.53 -5.00 9.96
C ILE A 259 -3.75 -5.42 9.15
N GLU A 260 -4.93 -5.09 9.64
CA GLU A 260 -6.22 -5.27 8.99
C GLU A 260 -6.79 -3.92 8.59
N VAL A 261 -7.39 -3.80 7.43
CA VAL A 261 -7.95 -2.55 6.89
C VAL A 261 -9.46 -2.67 6.77
N LYS A 262 -10.19 -1.73 7.36
CA LYS A 262 -11.65 -1.68 7.37
C LYS A 262 -12.15 -0.31 6.89
N SER A 263 -12.86 -0.28 5.76
CA SER A 263 -13.49 0.94 5.25
C SER A 263 -14.95 1.11 5.70
N GLY A 264 -15.54 0.08 6.33
CA GLY A 264 -16.96 0.06 6.76
C GLY A 264 -17.13 0.21 8.27
N LYS A 265 -18.39 0.24 8.71
CA LYS A 265 -18.77 0.38 10.12
C LYS A 265 -18.46 -0.86 10.98
N ASP A 266 -18.37 -2.04 10.37
CA ASP A 266 -18.13 -3.32 11.08
C ASP A 266 -16.63 -3.59 11.30
N TYR A 267 -15.88 -2.58 11.72
CA TYR A 267 -14.43 -2.65 11.88
C TYR A 267 -13.97 -3.60 12.99
N THR A 268 -14.85 -3.91 13.96
CA THR A 268 -14.57 -4.87 15.04
C THR A 268 -14.75 -6.34 14.63
N VAL A 269 -15.32 -6.60 13.43
CA VAL A 269 -15.53 -7.95 12.90
C VAL A 269 -14.33 -8.40 12.07
N HIS A 270 -13.39 -9.09 12.69
CA HIS A 270 -12.17 -9.61 12.06
C HIS A 270 -11.75 -10.95 12.67
N SER A 271 -12.59 -11.96 12.49
CA SER A 271 -12.35 -13.31 13.05
C SER A 271 -11.02 -13.92 12.63
N ALA A 272 -10.55 -13.64 11.42
CA ALA A 272 -9.26 -14.11 10.93
C ALA A 272 -8.10 -13.49 11.72
N LEU A 273 -8.11 -12.17 11.94
CA LEU A 273 -7.09 -11.49 12.75
C LEU A 273 -7.09 -11.99 14.19
N ASN A 274 -8.27 -12.16 14.81
CA ASN A 274 -8.38 -12.69 16.17
C ASN A 274 -7.76 -14.09 16.28
N THR A 275 -8.08 -14.98 15.35
CA THR A 275 -7.49 -16.32 15.27
C THR A 275 -5.98 -16.27 15.09
N PHE A 276 -5.52 -15.35 14.24
CA PHE A 276 -4.11 -15.14 13.94
C PHE A 276 -3.32 -14.67 15.17
N VAL A 277 -3.81 -13.64 15.86
CA VAL A 277 -3.16 -13.03 17.04
C VAL A 277 -3.16 -13.99 18.24
N SER A 278 -4.20 -14.83 18.35
CA SER A 278 -4.32 -15.81 19.43
C SER A 278 -3.40 -17.02 19.27
N ASN A 279 -2.83 -17.22 18.08
CA ASN A 279 -1.92 -18.34 17.83
C ASN A 279 -0.55 -18.07 18.49
N LYS A 280 -0.22 -18.89 19.49
CA LYS A 280 1.01 -18.74 20.29
C LYS A 280 2.28 -18.95 19.45
N ASP A 281 2.22 -19.79 18.42
CA ASP A 281 3.37 -20.12 17.57
C ASP A 281 3.82 -18.94 16.70
N TYR A 282 2.94 -17.95 16.49
CA TYR A 282 3.26 -16.76 15.67
C TYR A 282 3.96 -15.65 16.46
N HIS A 283 4.01 -15.76 17.78
CA HIS A 283 4.68 -14.82 18.69
C HIS A 283 4.28 -13.34 18.48
N ILE A 284 3.03 -13.08 18.05
CA ILE A 284 2.53 -11.74 17.80
C ILE A 284 2.49 -10.95 19.10
N LYS A 285 3.12 -9.76 19.11
CA LYS A 285 3.16 -8.85 20.26
C LYS A 285 2.12 -7.74 20.18
N LYS A 286 1.89 -7.23 18.97
CA LYS A 286 0.89 -6.19 18.67
C LYS A 286 0.29 -6.39 17.29
N ALA A 287 -0.91 -5.90 17.09
CA ALA A 287 -1.64 -5.89 15.83
C ALA A 287 -2.40 -4.58 15.69
N PHE A 288 -2.78 -4.21 14.45
CA PHE A 288 -3.54 -3.01 14.20
C PHE A 288 -4.76 -3.30 13.31
N VAL A 289 -5.86 -2.61 13.62
CA VAL A 289 -7.02 -2.48 12.74
C VAL A 289 -7.15 -1.01 12.39
N LEU A 290 -7.02 -0.71 11.11
CA LEU A 290 -7.15 0.63 10.56
C LEU A 290 -8.58 0.84 10.09
N SER A 291 -9.26 1.89 10.55
CA SER A 291 -10.66 2.14 10.22
C SER A 291 -10.98 3.64 10.14
N ASN A 292 -12.25 3.95 9.81
CA ASN A 292 -12.75 5.33 9.79
C ASN A 292 -13.10 5.86 11.19
N GLU A 293 -13.02 5.03 12.20
CA GLU A 293 -13.42 5.42 13.56
C GLU A 293 -12.40 6.34 14.21
N ARG A 294 -12.92 7.32 14.94
CA ARG A 294 -12.10 8.32 15.65
C ARG A 294 -11.40 7.75 16.87
N THR A 295 -12.14 6.91 17.60
CA THR A 295 -11.72 6.48 18.93
C THR A 295 -10.65 5.41 18.83
N VAL A 296 -9.48 5.70 19.37
CA VAL A 296 -8.42 4.72 19.55
C VAL A 296 -8.76 3.84 20.73
N THR A 297 -8.78 2.53 20.52
CA THR A 297 -9.03 1.54 21.57
C THR A 297 -8.09 0.36 21.42
N SER A 298 -7.90 -0.40 22.50
CA SER A 298 -7.08 -1.61 22.49
C SER A 298 -7.85 -2.77 23.13
N ASP A 299 -7.78 -3.93 22.48
CA ASP A 299 -8.28 -5.20 23.00
C ASP A 299 -7.14 -6.22 22.98
N GLY A 300 -6.56 -6.47 24.14
CA GLY A 300 -5.39 -7.33 24.28
C GLY A 300 -4.19 -6.81 23.46
N LYS A 301 -3.88 -7.51 22.37
CA LYS A 301 -2.78 -7.15 21.47
C LYS A 301 -3.23 -6.32 20.26
N ILE A 302 -4.54 -6.16 20.04
CA ILE A 302 -5.12 -5.49 18.88
C ILE A 302 -5.41 -4.04 19.23
N ASN A 303 -4.84 -3.12 18.45
CA ASN A 303 -5.06 -1.69 18.55
C ASN A 303 -5.92 -1.24 17.38
N TYR A 304 -7.06 -0.63 17.67
CA TYR A 304 -7.97 -0.04 16.69
C TYR A 304 -7.63 1.44 16.56
N ILE A 305 -7.23 1.87 15.38
CA ILE A 305 -6.76 3.23 15.13
C ILE A 305 -7.37 3.80 13.85
N PRO A 306 -7.50 5.13 13.76
CA PRO A 306 -7.92 5.78 12.53
C PRO A 306 -6.97 5.50 11.37
N ILE A 307 -7.53 5.33 10.15
CA ILE A 307 -6.77 4.98 8.94
C ILE A 307 -5.64 5.96 8.63
N TYR A 308 -5.82 7.26 8.88
CA TYR A 308 -4.81 8.27 8.62
C TYR A 308 -3.56 8.14 9.49
N TYR A 309 -3.60 7.38 10.59
CA TYR A 309 -2.41 7.10 11.39
C TYR A 309 -1.40 6.18 10.68
N ILE A 310 -1.77 5.59 9.55
CA ILE A 310 -0.83 4.81 8.72
C ILE A 310 0.40 5.63 8.32
N MET A 311 0.27 6.95 8.16
CA MET A 311 1.38 7.85 7.82
C MET A 311 2.52 7.85 8.85
N PHE A 312 2.27 7.39 10.07
CA PHE A 312 3.26 7.31 11.15
C PHE A 312 3.92 5.94 11.30
N PHE A 313 3.55 4.97 10.46
CA PHE A 313 4.25 3.69 10.39
C PHE A 313 5.54 3.89 9.62
N LYS A 314 6.61 4.27 10.28
CA LYS A 314 7.94 4.46 9.68
C LYS A 314 8.85 3.28 10.02
N ASN A 315 9.55 2.75 9.01
CA ASN A 315 10.55 1.70 9.23
C ASN A 315 11.90 2.33 9.55
N ASP A 316 12.24 2.37 10.83
CA ASP A 316 13.47 3.00 11.35
C ASP A 316 14.71 2.13 11.22
N VAL A 317 14.67 1.06 10.40
CA VAL A 317 15.84 0.23 10.12
C VAL A 317 16.94 1.08 9.46
N GLY A 318 17.93 1.47 10.24
CA GLY A 318 19.05 2.31 9.79
C GLY A 318 19.17 3.67 10.46
N LYS A 319 18.19 4.08 11.29
CA LYS A 319 18.30 5.29 12.15
C LYS A 319 18.84 5.00 13.55
N THR A 320 19.05 3.72 13.91
CA THR A 320 19.77 3.36 15.14
C THR A 320 21.17 3.92 15.08
N GLY A 321 21.49 4.74 16.08
CA GLY A 321 22.72 5.50 16.20
C GLY A 321 23.97 4.70 15.91
N SER A 322 25.03 5.38 15.50
CA SER A 322 26.34 4.82 15.27
C SER A 322 26.75 3.92 16.44
N PHE A 323 26.70 2.60 16.22
CA PHE A 323 27.36 1.68 17.13
C PHE A 323 28.87 1.85 16.88
N THR A 324 29.55 2.53 17.78
CA THR A 324 31.00 2.48 17.89
C THR A 324 31.37 1.19 18.64
N PHE A 325 31.93 0.23 17.93
CA PHE A 325 32.56 -0.95 18.54
C PHE A 325 33.92 -0.59 19.08
#